data_70aa1fc67655c63f7ce779813b8b5ddd
#
_entry.id   70aa1fc67655c63f7ce779813b8b5ddd
#
_cell.length_a   1.000
_cell.length_b   1.000
_cell.length_c   1.000
_cell.angle_alpha   90.00
_cell.angle_beta   90.00
_cell.angle_gamma   90.00
#
_symmetry.space_group_name_H-M   'P 1'
#
loop_
_entity.id
_entity.type
_entity.pdbx_description
1 polymer ?
#
loop_
_entity_poly.entity_id
_entity_poly.type
_entity_poly.pdbx_seq_one_letter_code
_entity_poly.pdbx_strand_id
1 'polypeptide(L)'
;MKGAWKIESNHIVFQTENELLHPNAEELFAVVNSLPSNFSEEYECEDIHSAFPDVRFSTIGSDIRVDLFSDDRGDIFLELYCYRRNKRVSVDIIQGVIVDQCCTNSEWFYVTGEVPQIEKLFAKCQIKEKGKISLSQYIKLLRDADSLIASTLQNNVSFDSLNKSIDMSGDLPHGLNATLYKYQKKGFFWMMYMLNESGGCILGDEMGLGKTLQVIAVILEYKHQCKTPVLVIAPVSLLQNWKRECEKFAPELRVAIHHGPSRTGRYKELQKMML
;
A
#
# COMPACT_ATOMS: atom_id res chain seq x y z
N MET A 1 -21.40 -32.75 6.56
CA MET A 1 -20.15 -33.37 6.00
C MET A 1 -19.21 -33.72 7.12
N LYS A 2 -18.45 -34.85 7.03
CA LYS A 2 -17.45 -35.23 8.04
C LYS A 2 -16.12 -34.56 7.77
N GLY A 3 -15.40 -34.21 8.83
CA GLY A 3 -14.07 -33.64 8.73
C GLY A 3 -13.30 -33.74 10.05
N ALA A 4 -12.06 -33.26 10.05
CA ALA A 4 -11.17 -33.29 11.20
C ALA A 4 -10.58 -31.90 11.48
N TRP A 5 -10.42 -31.59 12.76
CA TRP A 5 -9.78 -30.37 13.20
C TRP A 5 -8.26 -30.44 13.03
N LYS A 6 -7.68 -29.34 12.56
CA LYS A 6 -6.23 -29.18 12.42
C LYS A 6 -5.80 -27.77 12.86
N ILE A 7 -4.53 -27.63 13.21
CA ILE A 7 -3.92 -26.32 13.38
C ILE A 7 -3.06 -26.06 12.13
N GLU A 8 -3.33 -24.96 11.46
CA GLU A 8 -2.54 -24.50 10.31
C GLU A 8 -2.03 -23.09 10.62
N SER A 9 -0.70 -22.91 10.45
CA SER A 9 -0.03 -21.69 10.89
C SER A 9 -0.30 -21.40 12.38
N ASN A 10 -1.16 -20.45 12.69
CA ASN A 10 -1.52 -20.06 14.07
C ASN A 10 -3.03 -20.05 14.29
N HIS A 11 -3.80 -20.84 13.57
CA HIS A 11 -5.26 -20.88 13.73
C HIS A 11 -5.81 -22.29 13.52
N ILE A 12 -7.03 -22.51 14.01
CA ILE A 12 -7.72 -23.80 13.87
C ILE A 12 -8.50 -23.78 12.57
N VAL A 13 -8.36 -24.85 11.81
CA VAL A 13 -9.07 -25.10 10.54
C VAL A 13 -9.79 -26.44 10.62
N PHE A 14 -10.81 -26.61 9.77
CA PHE A 14 -11.57 -27.85 9.66
C PHE A 14 -11.41 -28.42 8.26
N GLN A 15 -10.77 -29.59 8.17
CA GLN A 15 -10.50 -30.28 6.91
C GLN A 15 -11.60 -31.29 6.63
N THR A 16 -12.34 -31.08 5.55
CA THR A 16 -13.24 -32.09 4.96
C THR A 16 -12.50 -32.90 3.88
N GLU A 17 -13.16 -33.85 3.25
CA GLU A 17 -12.58 -34.59 2.12
C GLU A 17 -12.27 -33.72 0.91
N ASN A 18 -13.01 -32.63 0.71
CA ASN A 18 -12.96 -31.81 -0.49
C ASN A 18 -12.38 -30.42 -0.29
N GLU A 19 -12.41 -29.88 0.92
CA GLU A 19 -12.03 -28.49 1.19
C GLU A 19 -11.45 -28.27 2.59
N LEU A 20 -10.69 -27.20 2.73
CA LEU A 20 -10.18 -26.69 3.99
C LEU A 20 -11.01 -25.47 4.38
N LEU A 21 -11.68 -25.55 5.50
CA LEU A 21 -12.54 -24.49 6.04
C LEU A 21 -11.79 -23.69 7.09
N HIS A 22 -12.05 -22.39 7.10
CA HIS A 22 -11.47 -21.45 8.05
C HIS A 22 -12.59 -20.85 8.92
N PRO A 23 -13.08 -21.58 9.95
CA PRO A 23 -14.11 -21.07 10.82
C PRO A 23 -13.62 -19.82 11.54
N ASN A 24 -14.52 -18.84 11.67
CA ASN A 24 -14.22 -17.62 12.42
C ASN A 24 -14.24 -17.87 13.94
N ALA A 25 -13.82 -16.86 14.71
CA ALA A 25 -13.73 -17.00 16.17
C ALA A 25 -15.09 -17.28 16.82
N GLU A 26 -16.20 -16.73 16.30
CA GLU A 26 -17.55 -16.94 16.82
C GLU A 26 -18.01 -18.38 16.59
N GLU A 27 -17.78 -18.92 15.40
CA GLU A 27 -18.10 -20.32 15.07
C GLU A 27 -17.29 -21.28 15.94
N LEU A 28 -16.00 -21.06 16.09
CA LEU A 28 -15.16 -21.89 16.97
C LEU A 28 -15.57 -21.77 18.44
N PHE A 29 -15.88 -20.56 18.91
CA PHE A 29 -16.36 -20.37 20.28
C PHE A 29 -17.66 -21.15 20.53
N ALA A 30 -18.58 -21.15 19.55
CA ALA A 30 -19.81 -21.94 19.65
C ALA A 30 -19.51 -23.44 19.70
N VAL A 31 -18.63 -23.95 18.83
CA VAL A 31 -18.22 -25.36 18.83
C VAL A 31 -17.56 -25.76 20.16
N VAL A 32 -16.62 -24.97 20.65
CA VAL A 32 -15.91 -25.19 21.93
C VAL A 32 -16.86 -25.28 23.13
N ASN A 33 -17.92 -24.47 23.12
CA ASN A 33 -18.90 -24.43 24.23
C ASN A 33 -20.16 -25.26 23.96
N SER A 34 -20.17 -26.06 22.90
CA SER A 34 -21.33 -26.89 22.50
C SER A 34 -22.60 -26.06 22.28
N LEU A 35 -22.46 -24.84 21.76
CA LEU A 35 -23.56 -23.96 21.41
C LEU A 35 -24.03 -24.23 19.98
N PRO A 36 -25.34 -24.04 19.67
CA PRO A 36 -25.82 -24.12 18.30
C PRO A 36 -25.12 -23.09 17.41
N SER A 37 -24.64 -23.51 16.22
CA SER A 37 -24.08 -22.65 15.22
C SER A 37 -24.34 -23.22 13.83
N ASN A 38 -24.34 -22.34 12.80
CA ASN A 38 -24.49 -22.78 11.42
C ASN A 38 -23.39 -23.79 11.05
N PHE A 39 -22.17 -23.60 11.57
CA PHE A 39 -21.06 -24.51 11.35
C PHE A 39 -21.33 -25.91 11.91
N SER A 40 -21.81 -26.02 13.15
CA SER A 40 -22.14 -27.31 13.79
C SER A 40 -23.38 -28.02 13.21
N GLU A 41 -24.28 -27.28 12.54
CA GLU A 41 -25.41 -27.83 11.81
C GLU A 41 -25.02 -28.39 10.45
N GLU A 42 -24.03 -27.78 9.79
CA GLU A 42 -23.60 -28.16 8.45
C GLU A 42 -22.52 -29.26 8.45
N TYR A 43 -21.66 -29.27 9.47
CA TYR A 43 -20.51 -30.16 9.55
C TYR A 43 -20.60 -31.07 10.78
N GLU A 44 -20.39 -32.37 10.56
CA GLU A 44 -20.26 -33.36 11.63
C GLU A 44 -18.83 -33.33 12.16
N CYS A 45 -18.63 -32.63 13.28
CA CYS A 45 -17.30 -32.37 13.88
C CYS A 45 -17.02 -33.38 14.99
N GLU A 46 -15.75 -33.86 15.07
CA GLU A 46 -15.24 -34.45 16.29
C GLU A 46 -15.25 -33.43 17.43
N ASP A 47 -15.31 -33.90 18.68
CA ASP A 47 -15.14 -33.01 19.81
C ASP A 47 -13.78 -32.31 19.76
N ILE A 48 -13.80 -30.99 19.69
CA ILE A 48 -12.61 -30.15 19.53
C ILE A 48 -11.63 -30.29 20.70
N HIS A 49 -12.13 -30.57 21.91
CA HIS A 49 -11.29 -30.80 23.09
C HIS A 49 -10.56 -32.13 23.00
N SER A 50 -11.19 -33.16 22.39
CA SER A 50 -10.53 -34.42 22.10
C SER A 50 -9.48 -34.31 21.00
N ALA A 51 -9.73 -33.46 20.00
CA ALA A 51 -8.77 -33.18 18.93
C ALA A 51 -7.52 -32.41 19.44
N PHE A 52 -7.71 -31.55 20.44
CA PHE A 52 -6.63 -30.70 20.98
C PHE A 52 -6.59 -30.76 22.52
N PRO A 53 -6.15 -31.88 23.11
CA PRO A 53 -6.19 -32.07 24.58
C PRO A 53 -5.22 -31.14 25.34
N ASP A 54 -4.16 -30.65 24.68
CA ASP A 54 -3.17 -29.76 25.27
C ASP A 54 -3.47 -28.27 25.04
N VAL A 55 -4.53 -27.95 24.28
CA VAL A 55 -4.92 -26.57 23.97
C VAL A 55 -5.98 -26.06 24.95
N ARG A 56 -5.66 -24.99 25.65
CA ARG A 56 -6.64 -24.28 26.47
C ARG A 56 -7.41 -23.28 25.63
N PHE A 57 -8.72 -23.43 25.55
CA PHE A 57 -9.60 -22.46 24.89
C PHE A 57 -9.91 -21.28 25.82
N SER A 58 -9.48 -20.07 25.43
CA SER A 58 -9.61 -18.87 26.23
C SER A 58 -10.86 -18.07 25.85
N THR A 59 -11.56 -17.55 26.86
CA THR A 59 -12.67 -16.61 26.67
C THR A 59 -12.21 -15.15 26.62
N ILE A 60 -10.90 -14.89 26.69
CA ILE A 60 -10.31 -13.55 26.67
C ILE A 60 -9.60 -13.38 25.32
N GLY A 61 -9.99 -12.36 24.56
CA GLY A 61 -9.36 -12.00 23.31
C GLY A 61 -8.06 -11.20 23.47
N SER A 62 -7.44 -10.89 22.35
CA SER A 62 -6.24 -10.05 22.27
C SER A 62 -6.37 -9.06 21.12
N ASP A 63 -6.07 -7.78 21.40
CA ASP A 63 -6.25 -6.72 20.41
C ASP A 63 -5.24 -6.83 19.27
N ILE A 64 -5.76 -6.68 18.06
CA ILE A 64 -4.97 -6.66 16.83
C ILE A 64 -4.08 -5.43 16.76
N ARG A 65 -2.92 -5.61 16.17
CA ARG A 65 -1.98 -4.54 15.82
C ARG A 65 -1.46 -4.74 14.40
N VAL A 66 -1.21 -3.64 13.73
CA VAL A 66 -0.63 -3.59 12.39
C VAL A 66 0.76 -3.01 12.49
N ASP A 67 1.75 -3.69 11.97
CA ASP A 67 3.15 -3.24 11.91
C ASP A 67 3.55 -2.99 10.46
N LEU A 68 4.06 -1.79 10.20
CA LEU A 68 4.63 -1.40 8.93
C LEU A 68 6.11 -1.14 9.15
N PHE A 69 6.96 -1.83 8.42
CA PHE A 69 8.41 -1.67 8.52
C PHE A 69 9.07 -1.83 7.16
N SER A 70 10.31 -1.37 7.04
CA SER A 70 11.13 -1.54 5.85
C SER A 70 12.35 -2.38 6.16
N ASP A 71 12.77 -3.17 5.18
CA ASP A 71 14.04 -3.88 5.24
C ASP A 71 15.22 -2.99 4.78
N ASP A 72 16.43 -3.53 4.81
CA ASP A 72 17.65 -2.83 4.39
C ASP A 72 17.70 -2.51 2.88
N ARG A 73 16.84 -3.12 2.08
CA ARG A 73 16.71 -2.88 0.64
C ARG A 73 15.69 -1.80 0.32
N GLY A 74 14.89 -1.39 1.32
CA GLY A 74 13.81 -0.41 1.17
C GLY A 74 12.47 -1.01 0.78
N ASP A 75 12.34 -2.33 0.80
CA ASP A 75 11.06 -2.99 0.63
C ASP A 75 10.20 -2.78 1.87
N ILE A 76 8.91 -2.47 1.67
CA ILE A 76 7.96 -2.21 2.76
C ILE A 76 7.18 -3.49 3.04
N PHE A 77 7.05 -3.81 4.31
CA PHE A 77 6.32 -4.97 4.80
C PHE A 77 5.19 -4.56 5.73
N LEU A 78 4.12 -5.34 5.65
CA LEU A 78 2.96 -5.27 6.53
C LEU A 78 2.83 -6.59 7.28
N GLU A 79 2.76 -6.53 8.59
CA GLU A 79 2.44 -7.66 9.45
C GLU A 79 1.28 -7.33 10.38
N LEU A 80 0.46 -8.35 10.65
CA LEU A 80 -0.53 -8.31 11.71
C LEU A 80 -0.12 -9.19 12.86
N TYR A 81 -0.37 -8.73 14.06
CA TYR A 81 -0.07 -9.48 15.27
C TYR A 81 -0.94 -9.04 16.44
N CYS A 82 -0.94 -9.83 17.46
CA CYS A 82 -1.46 -9.50 18.78
C CYS A 82 -0.47 -9.92 19.86
N TYR A 83 -0.67 -9.45 21.09
CA TYR A 83 0.13 -9.90 22.21
C TYR A 83 -0.65 -10.87 23.09
N ARG A 84 -0.06 -12.02 23.38
CA ARG A 84 -0.59 -12.98 24.34
C ARG A 84 0.48 -13.32 25.36
N ARG A 85 0.23 -13.05 26.66
CA ARG A 85 1.19 -13.28 27.74
C ARG A 85 2.58 -12.70 27.43
N ASN A 86 2.64 -11.47 26.95
CA ASN A 86 3.85 -10.76 26.50
C ASN A 86 4.61 -11.39 25.32
N LYS A 87 4.01 -12.34 24.62
CA LYS A 87 4.56 -12.88 23.36
C LYS A 87 3.80 -12.30 22.18
N ARG A 88 4.54 -11.92 21.14
CA ARG A 88 3.97 -11.52 19.84
C ARG A 88 3.49 -12.77 19.12
N VAL A 89 2.23 -12.80 18.72
CA VAL A 89 1.59 -13.87 17.97
C VAL A 89 1.15 -13.29 16.64
N SER A 90 1.61 -13.87 15.53
CA SER A 90 1.24 -13.42 14.18
C SER A 90 -0.23 -13.75 13.90
N VAL A 91 -0.92 -12.81 13.25
CA VAL A 91 -2.29 -12.94 12.75
C VAL A 91 -2.24 -13.05 11.23
N ASP A 92 -3.03 -13.93 10.65
CA ASP A 92 -3.03 -14.17 9.21
C ASP A 92 -4.11 -13.36 8.49
N ILE A 93 -3.90 -13.13 7.19
CA ILE A 93 -4.90 -12.58 6.26
C ILE A 93 -5.07 -13.63 5.15
N ILE A 94 -6.29 -14.05 4.92
CA ILE A 94 -6.63 -15.01 3.86
C ILE A 94 -7.58 -14.32 2.89
N GLN A 95 -7.14 -14.09 1.66
CA GLN A 95 -7.91 -13.41 0.62
C GLN A 95 -8.50 -12.04 1.02
N GLY A 96 -7.79 -11.31 1.89
CA GLY A 96 -8.21 -9.99 2.38
C GLY A 96 -9.06 -10.00 3.63
N VAL A 97 -9.37 -11.16 4.17
CA VAL A 97 -10.08 -11.34 5.45
C VAL A 97 -9.06 -11.66 6.55
N ILE A 98 -9.15 -10.96 7.66
CA ILE A 98 -8.28 -11.18 8.81
C ILE A 98 -8.77 -12.43 9.55
N VAL A 99 -7.86 -13.35 9.83
CA VAL A 99 -8.16 -14.51 10.66
C VAL A 99 -8.31 -14.04 12.10
N ASP A 100 -9.55 -13.97 12.56
CA ASP A 100 -9.94 -13.40 13.86
C ASP A 100 -9.73 -14.34 15.05
N GLN A 101 -8.94 -15.40 14.87
CA GLN A 101 -8.58 -16.37 15.88
C GLN A 101 -7.10 -16.72 15.82
N CYS A 102 -6.52 -17.07 16.95
CA CYS A 102 -5.16 -17.53 17.05
C CYS A 102 -5.07 -18.79 17.92
N CYS A 103 -4.24 -19.75 17.48
CA CYS A 103 -3.93 -20.95 18.24
C CYS A 103 -2.42 -21.08 18.39
N THR A 104 -1.95 -21.06 19.61
CA THR A 104 -0.56 -21.42 19.97
C THR A 104 -0.51 -22.88 20.38
N ASN A 105 0.68 -23.43 20.63
CA ASN A 105 0.83 -24.81 21.07
C ASN A 105 0.07 -25.17 22.39
N SER A 106 -0.36 -24.17 23.14
CA SER A 106 -0.99 -24.37 24.46
C SER A 106 -2.26 -23.58 24.69
N GLU A 107 -2.65 -22.68 23.80
CA GLU A 107 -3.80 -21.79 24.00
C GLU A 107 -4.40 -21.33 22.69
N TRP A 108 -5.71 -21.46 22.56
CA TRP A 108 -6.54 -20.79 21.57
C TRP A 108 -7.16 -19.53 22.18
N PHE A 109 -7.25 -18.45 21.41
CA PHE A 109 -7.92 -17.22 21.75
C PHE A 109 -8.37 -16.48 20.49
N TYR A 110 -9.32 -15.58 20.64
CA TYR A 110 -9.82 -14.77 19.52
C TYR A 110 -9.13 -13.41 19.46
N VAL A 111 -9.11 -12.84 18.26
CA VAL A 111 -8.56 -11.52 17.97
C VAL A 111 -9.66 -10.47 18.16
N THR A 112 -9.35 -9.41 18.88
CA THR A 112 -10.26 -8.30 19.16
C THR A 112 -9.71 -6.98 18.62
N GLY A 113 -10.46 -5.90 18.81
CA GLY A 113 -10.12 -4.56 18.35
C GLY A 113 -10.79 -4.22 17.03
N GLU A 114 -10.16 -3.36 16.25
CA GLU A 114 -10.74 -2.72 15.07
C GLU A 114 -10.66 -3.61 13.80
N VAL A 115 -10.87 -4.93 13.93
CA VAL A 115 -10.73 -5.89 12.81
C VAL A 115 -11.57 -5.48 11.60
N PRO A 116 -12.90 -5.19 11.70
CA PRO A 116 -13.71 -4.83 10.54
C PRO A 116 -13.27 -3.52 9.86
N GLN A 117 -12.77 -2.56 10.64
CA GLN A 117 -12.29 -1.28 10.13
C GLN A 117 -10.96 -1.47 9.38
N ILE A 118 -10.07 -2.32 9.91
CA ILE A 118 -8.80 -2.67 9.26
C ILE A 118 -9.05 -3.41 7.96
N GLU A 119 -9.97 -4.38 7.92
CA GLU A 119 -10.35 -5.09 6.68
C GLU A 119 -10.90 -4.15 5.62
N LYS A 120 -11.76 -3.21 6.02
CA LYS A 120 -12.29 -2.19 5.11
C LYS A 120 -11.19 -1.29 4.54
N LEU A 121 -10.21 -0.93 5.37
CA LEU A 121 -9.03 -0.17 4.94
C LEU A 121 -8.16 -1.00 3.99
N PHE A 122 -7.89 -2.26 4.30
CA PHE A 122 -7.10 -3.15 3.45
C PHE A 122 -7.76 -3.39 2.09
N ALA A 123 -9.09 -3.54 2.07
CA ALA A 123 -9.84 -3.64 0.81
C ALA A 123 -9.66 -2.40 -0.07
N LYS A 124 -9.73 -1.18 0.51
CA LYS A 124 -9.44 0.06 -0.22
C LYS A 124 -8.01 0.14 -0.74
N CYS A 125 -7.05 -0.37 0.01
CA CYS A 125 -5.64 -0.40 -0.34
C CYS A 125 -5.26 -1.60 -1.22
N GLN A 126 -6.21 -2.50 -1.53
CA GLN A 126 -5.98 -3.74 -2.28
C GLN A 126 -4.93 -4.66 -1.61
N ILE A 127 -4.93 -4.70 -0.29
CA ILE A 127 -4.09 -5.59 0.52
C ILE A 127 -4.88 -6.87 0.77
N LYS A 128 -4.38 -8.01 0.29
CA LYS A 128 -5.03 -9.32 0.41
C LYS A 128 -4.27 -10.29 1.31
N GLU A 129 -3.00 -10.03 1.54
CA GLU A 129 -2.09 -10.89 2.28
C GLU A 129 -1.13 -10.03 3.10
N LYS A 130 -0.60 -10.57 4.19
CA LYS A 130 0.52 -9.97 4.91
C LYS A 130 1.83 -10.15 4.13
N GLY A 131 2.82 -9.32 4.40
CA GLY A 131 4.12 -9.37 3.74
C GLY A 131 4.44 -8.10 2.99
N LYS A 132 5.11 -8.23 1.85
CA LYS A 132 5.56 -7.08 1.07
C LYS A 132 4.39 -6.33 0.45
N ILE A 133 4.36 -5.01 0.66
CA ILE A 133 3.39 -4.08 0.07
C ILE A 133 4.10 -3.04 -0.78
N SER A 134 3.39 -2.48 -1.77
CA SER A 134 3.92 -1.39 -2.59
C SER A 134 3.93 -0.06 -1.83
N LEU A 135 4.76 0.89 -2.27
CA LEU A 135 4.75 2.25 -1.72
C LEU A 135 3.36 2.90 -1.89
N SER A 136 2.67 2.63 -2.99
CA SER A 136 1.30 3.11 -3.22
C SER A 136 0.33 2.60 -2.16
N GLN A 137 0.39 1.32 -1.82
CA GLN A 137 -0.45 0.72 -0.77
C GLN A 137 -0.13 1.33 0.60
N TYR A 138 1.15 1.46 0.92
CA TYR A 138 1.63 2.09 2.16
C TYR A 138 1.12 3.53 2.33
N ILE A 139 1.26 4.38 1.29
CA ILE A 139 0.79 5.78 1.33
C ILE A 139 -0.73 5.84 1.48
N LYS A 140 -1.49 5.01 0.74
CA LYS A 140 -2.94 4.93 0.85
C LYS A 140 -3.37 4.51 2.25
N LEU A 141 -2.67 3.52 2.82
CA LEU A 141 -2.95 3.01 4.15
C LEU A 141 -2.77 4.11 5.21
N LEU A 142 -1.66 4.85 5.18
CA LEU A 142 -1.42 5.96 6.11
C LEU A 142 -2.40 7.12 5.92
N ARG A 143 -2.78 7.44 4.68
CA ARG A 143 -3.71 8.53 4.37
C ARG A 143 -5.13 8.21 4.81
N ASP A 144 -5.58 6.97 4.61
CA ASP A 144 -6.99 6.57 4.77
C ASP A 144 -7.25 5.92 6.15
N ALA A 145 -6.21 5.70 6.97
CA ALA A 145 -6.34 5.28 8.36
C ALA A 145 -7.03 6.39 9.18
N ASP A 146 -8.15 6.05 9.80
CA ASP A 146 -8.81 6.94 10.75
C ASP A 146 -8.09 6.93 12.13
N SER A 147 -8.59 7.72 13.07
CA SER A 147 -7.96 7.85 14.40
C SER A 147 -7.97 6.55 15.20
N LEU A 148 -8.96 5.67 14.98
CA LEU A 148 -9.06 4.39 15.68
C LEU A 148 -8.00 3.43 15.16
N ILE A 149 -7.92 3.27 13.83
CA ILE A 149 -6.91 2.42 13.19
C ILE A 149 -5.50 2.96 13.46
N ALA A 150 -5.32 4.28 13.44
CA ALA A 150 -4.02 4.90 13.70
C ALA A 150 -3.44 4.51 15.07
N SER A 151 -4.30 4.24 16.08
CA SER A 151 -3.85 3.77 17.40
C SER A 151 -3.35 2.31 17.39
N THR A 152 -3.78 1.51 16.43
CA THR A 152 -3.37 0.10 16.27
C THR A 152 -2.17 -0.06 15.34
N LEU A 153 -1.84 1.00 14.58
CA LEU A 153 -0.83 0.98 13.52
C LEU A 153 0.53 1.45 14.07
N GLN A 154 1.53 0.60 13.99
CA GLN A 154 2.93 0.95 14.26
C GLN A 154 3.65 1.19 12.93
N ASN A 155 4.23 2.37 12.76
CA ASN A 155 4.95 2.74 11.55
C ASN A 155 6.45 2.85 11.83
N ASN A 156 7.17 1.82 11.46
CA ASN A 156 8.62 1.68 11.60
C ASN A 156 9.35 1.74 10.24
N VAL A 157 8.70 2.30 9.21
CA VAL A 157 9.29 2.44 7.87
C VAL A 157 10.36 3.52 7.89
N SER A 158 11.57 3.18 7.45
CA SER A 158 12.69 4.12 7.34
C SER A 158 12.71 4.80 5.97
N PHE A 159 12.70 6.14 5.96
CA PHE A 159 12.84 6.91 4.71
C PHE A 159 14.20 6.70 4.03
N ASP A 160 15.26 6.47 4.79
CA ASP A 160 16.59 6.17 4.24
C ASP A 160 16.60 4.84 3.49
N SER A 161 15.88 3.84 4.01
CA SER A 161 15.71 2.56 3.34
C SER A 161 14.89 2.70 2.06
N LEU A 162 13.80 3.45 2.06
CA LEU A 162 12.98 3.71 0.86
C LEU A 162 13.78 4.33 -0.28
N ASN A 163 14.72 5.23 0.03
CA ASN A 163 15.56 5.84 -0.99
C ASN A 163 16.51 4.84 -1.67
N LYS A 164 16.80 3.70 -1.06
CA LYS A 164 17.64 2.65 -1.65
C LYS A 164 16.90 1.81 -2.68
N SER A 165 15.58 1.71 -2.59
CA SER A 165 14.75 0.93 -3.52
C SER A 165 14.58 1.59 -4.89
N ILE A 166 14.99 2.86 -5.04
CA ILE A 166 14.85 3.59 -6.29
C ILE A 166 15.92 3.15 -7.26
N ASP A 167 15.51 2.49 -8.34
CA ASP A 167 16.43 2.15 -9.44
C ASP A 167 16.86 3.41 -10.20
N MET A 168 18.16 3.69 -10.18
CA MET A 168 18.79 4.81 -10.86
C MET A 168 19.61 4.37 -12.08
N SER A 169 19.48 3.12 -12.50
CA SER A 169 20.25 2.54 -13.63
C SER A 169 19.64 2.82 -14.99
N GLY A 170 18.44 3.40 -15.05
CA GLY A 170 17.75 3.73 -16.29
C GLY A 170 18.42 4.85 -17.09
N ASP A 171 17.99 4.97 -18.35
CA ASP A 171 18.42 6.05 -19.23
C ASP A 171 17.62 7.34 -18.96
N LEU A 172 18.23 8.48 -19.27
CA LEU A 172 17.55 9.76 -19.30
C LEU A 172 16.64 9.85 -20.54
N PRO A 173 15.58 10.69 -20.52
CA PRO A 173 14.67 10.80 -21.64
C PRO A 173 15.41 11.19 -22.92
N HIS A 174 15.08 10.49 -24.00
CA HIS A 174 15.59 10.84 -25.34
C HIS A 174 15.14 12.27 -25.69
N GLY A 175 15.97 13.02 -26.42
CA GLY A 175 15.64 14.39 -26.80
C GLY A 175 15.89 15.45 -25.71
N LEU A 176 16.38 15.08 -24.54
CA LEU A 176 16.81 16.03 -23.53
C LEU A 176 18.15 16.68 -23.94
N ASN A 177 18.09 17.96 -24.29
CA ASN A 177 19.28 18.75 -24.69
C ASN A 177 19.99 19.35 -23.47
N ALA A 178 20.38 18.50 -22.51
CA ALA A 178 21.11 18.89 -21.32
C ALA A 178 21.82 17.70 -20.68
N THR A 179 22.94 17.98 -19.99
CA THR A 179 23.60 17.00 -19.13
C THR A 179 23.20 17.26 -17.68
N LEU A 180 22.49 16.32 -17.07
CA LEU A 180 22.08 16.40 -15.67
C LEU A 180 23.27 16.11 -14.75
N TYR A 181 23.42 16.89 -13.68
CA TYR A 181 24.30 16.55 -12.57
C TYR A 181 23.82 15.30 -11.84
N LYS A 182 24.69 14.65 -11.06
CA LYS A 182 24.35 13.41 -10.35
C LYS A 182 23.11 13.55 -9.45
N TYR A 183 22.99 14.65 -8.73
CA TYR A 183 21.82 14.91 -7.87
C TYR A 183 20.54 15.17 -8.68
N GLN A 184 20.64 15.81 -9.86
CA GLN A 184 19.51 16.03 -10.76
C GLN A 184 19.02 14.72 -11.37
N LYS A 185 19.94 13.81 -11.76
CA LYS A 185 19.59 12.45 -12.19
C LYS A 185 18.85 11.70 -11.08
N LYS A 186 19.37 11.77 -9.84
CA LYS A 186 18.70 11.18 -8.69
C LYS A 186 17.30 11.75 -8.50
N GLY A 187 17.13 13.07 -8.59
CA GLY A 187 15.83 13.74 -8.50
C GLY A 187 14.86 13.32 -9.60
N PHE A 188 15.37 13.19 -10.85
CA PHE A 188 14.57 12.68 -11.98
C PHE A 188 14.04 11.27 -11.72
N PHE A 189 14.89 10.29 -11.41
CA PHE A 189 14.46 8.93 -11.15
C PHE A 189 13.55 8.84 -9.93
N TRP A 190 13.84 9.62 -8.88
CA TRP A 190 12.97 9.70 -7.70
C TRP A 190 11.57 10.23 -8.07
N MET A 191 11.46 11.30 -8.85
CA MET A 191 10.18 11.84 -9.30
C MET A 191 9.42 10.83 -10.17
N MET A 192 10.11 10.15 -11.11
CA MET A 192 9.48 9.11 -11.93
C MET A 192 8.93 7.97 -11.08
N TYR A 193 9.71 7.49 -10.12
CA TYR A 193 9.27 6.48 -9.16
C TYR A 193 8.05 6.93 -8.35
N MET A 194 8.10 8.15 -7.78
CA MET A 194 6.99 8.69 -6.99
C MET A 194 5.72 8.91 -7.81
N LEU A 195 5.84 9.36 -9.06
CA LEU A 195 4.69 9.51 -9.96
C LEU A 195 4.02 8.17 -10.24
N ASN A 196 4.79 7.12 -10.46
CA ASN A 196 4.27 5.79 -10.73
C ASN A 196 3.63 5.14 -9.49
N GLU A 197 4.30 5.26 -8.33
CA GLU A 197 3.89 4.57 -7.11
C GLU A 197 2.85 5.34 -6.29
N SER A 198 2.94 6.68 -6.22
CA SER A 198 2.08 7.51 -5.36
C SER A 198 1.22 8.53 -6.11
N GLY A 199 1.42 8.66 -7.42
CA GLY A 199 0.68 9.60 -8.26
C GLY A 199 1.15 11.06 -8.11
N GLY A 200 2.20 11.35 -7.33
CA GLY A 200 2.72 12.69 -7.17
C GLY A 200 3.86 12.82 -6.15
N CYS A 201 4.53 13.97 -6.19
CA CYS A 201 5.62 14.29 -5.27
C CYS A 201 5.82 15.81 -5.13
N ILE A 202 6.61 16.21 -4.14
CA ILE A 202 7.06 17.59 -3.95
C ILE A 202 8.58 17.62 -4.10
N LEU A 203 9.08 18.36 -5.10
CA LEU A 203 10.52 18.60 -5.26
C LEU A 203 10.94 19.82 -4.42
N GLY A 204 11.43 19.57 -3.21
CA GLY A 204 11.78 20.58 -2.20
C GLY A 204 13.23 21.05 -2.22
N ASP A 205 13.98 20.85 -3.30
CA ASP A 205 15.39 21.27 -3.44
C ASP A 205 15.55 22.79 -3.23
N GLU A 206 16.74 23.22 -2.83
CA GLU A 206 17.07 24.63 -2.70
C GLU A 206 16.97 25.41 -4.04
N MET A 207 16.86 26.72 -3.95
CA MET A 207 16.84 27.57 -5.14
C MET A 207 18.18 27.46 -5.91
N GLY A 208 18.11 27.49 -7.24
CA GLY A 208 19.31 27.40 -8.09
C GLY A 208 19.79 26.01 -8.46
N LEU A 209 19.22 24.92 -7.84
CA LEU A 209 19.63 23.56 -8.15
C LEU A 209 19.01 22.96 -9.43
N GLY A 210 18.39 23.80 -10.26
CA GLY A 210 17.85 23.37 -11.56
C GLY A 210 16.59 22.52 -11.48
N LYS A 211 15.70 22.79 -10.53
CA LYS A 211 14.40 22.11 -10.41
C LYS A 211 13.61 22.11 -11.71
N THR A 212 13.58 23.26 -12.42
CA THR A 212 12.86 23.36 -13.69
C THR A 212 13.39 22.36 -14.72
N LEU A 213 14.72 22.22 -14.84
CA LEU A 213 15.33 21.25 -15.75
C LEU A 213 14.98 19.80 -15.38
N GLN A 214 14.98 19.46 -14.09
CA GLN A 214 14.57 18.14 -13.61
C GLN A 214 13.10 17.85 -13.96
N VAL A 215 12.21 18.84 -13.75
CA VAL A 215 10.77 18.69 -14.09
C VAL A 215 10.57 18.63 -15.61
N ILE A 216 11.32 19.39 -16.42
CA ILE A 216 11.28 19.30 -17.89
C ILE A 216 11.68 17.89 -18.35
N ALA A 217 12.72 17.30 -17.76
CA ALA A 217 13.11 15.92 -18.06
C ALA A 217 11.98 14.92 -17.74
N VAL A 218 11.30 15.08 -16.60
CA VAL A 218 10.13 14.24 -16.23
C VAL A 218 8.98 14.43 -17.23
N ILE A 219 8.67 15.66 -17.63
CA ILE A 219 7.62 15.96 -18.62
C ILE A 219 7.95 15.29 -19.95
N LEU A 220 9.20 15.37 -20.38
CA LEU A 220 9.68 14.79 -21.63
C LEU A 220 9.51 13.28 -21.64
N GLU A 221 9.95 12.60 -20.58
CA GLU A 221 9.79 11.15 -20.40
C GLU A 221 8.30 10.77 -20.38
N TYR A 222 7.48 11.50 -19.62
CA TYR A 222 6.05 11.27 -19.55
C TYR A 222 5.37 11.42 -20.92
N LYS A 223 5.82 12.37 -21.75
CA LYS A 223 5.30 12.57 -23.13
C LYS A 223 5.64 11.41 -24.05
N HIS A 224 6.75 10.74 -23.86
CA HIS A 224 7.09 9.52 -24.61
C HIS A 224 6.17 8.34 -24.24
N GLN A 225 5.80 8.25 -22.98
CA GLN A 225 4.92 7.20 -22.47
C GLN A 225 3.43 7.48 -22.75
N CYS A 226 3.03 8.76 -22.66
CA CYS A 226 1.63 9.20 -22.76
C CYS A 226 1.47 10.34 -23.77
N LYS A 227 0.50 10.24 -24.66
CA LYS A 227 0.18 11.31 -25.64
C LYS A 227 -0.69 12.43 -25.06
N THR A 228 -1.00 12.40 -23.76
CA THR A 228 -1.82 13.42 -23.09
C THR A 228 -1.00 14.69 -22.82
N PRO A 229 -1.60 15.87 -22.91
CA PRO A 229 -0.92 17.13 -22.59
C PRO A 229 -0.62 17.23 -21.10
N VAL A 230 0.48 17.93 -20.76
CA VAL A 230 0.87 18.25 -19.39
C VAL A 230 0.53 19.69 -19.09
N LEU A 231 -0.12 19.96 -17.97
CA LEU A 231 -0.43 21.31 -17.51
C LEU A 231 0.60 21.79 -16.49
N VAL A 232 1.26 22.91 -16.79
CA VAL A 232 2.15 23.61 -15.85
C VAL A 232 1.45 24.85 -15.33
N ILE A 233 1.28 24.96 -14.02
CA ILE A 233 0.71 26.14 -13.35
C ILE A 233 1.87 26.90 -12.68
N ALA A 234 2.07 28.15 -13.06
CA ALA A 234 3.15 28.98 -12.55
C ALA A 234 2.73 30.44 -12.42
N PRO A 235 3.42 31.23 -11.58
CA PRO A 235 3.24 32.68 -11.55
C PRO A 235 3.46 33.31 -12.92
N VAL A 236 2.73 34.37 -13.25
CA VAL A 236 2.77 35.03 -14.57
C VAL A 236 4.18 35.44 -14.99
N SER A 237 4.97 35.94 -14.04
CA SER A 237 6.36 36.31 -14.27
C SER A 237 7.27 35.18 -14.72
N LEU A 238 6.88 33.92 -14.45
CA LEU A 238 7.67 32.73 -14.79
C LEU A 238 7.20 32.03 -16.06
N LEU A 239 6.06 32.39 -16.65
CA LEU A 239 5.52 31.69 -17.83
C LEU A 239 6.48 31.73 -19.02
N GLN A 240 7.06 32.89 -19.31
CA GLN A 240 8.01 33.03 -20.41
C GLN A 240 9.33 32.31 -20.12
N ASN A 241 9.71 32.22 -18.86
CA ASN A 241 10.91 31.49 -18.47
C ASN A 241 10.72 29.99 -18.71
N TRP A 242 9.57 29.44 -18.27
CA TRP A 242 9.21 28.04 -18.53
C TRP A 242 9.23 27.71 -20.01
N LYS A 243 8.62 28.57 -20.86
CA LYS A 243 8.61 28.37 -22.29
C LYS A 243 10.02 28.31 -22.86
N ARG A 244 10.86 29.30 -22.52
CA ARG A 244 12.28 29.35 -22.98
C ARG A 244 13.11 28.16 -22.53
N GLU A 245 12.91 27.70 -21.28
CA GLU A 245 13.62 26.53 -20.77
C GLU A 245 13.16 25.23 -21.46
N CYS A 246 11.87 25.07 -21.72
CA CYS A 246 11.39 23.94 -22.53
C CYS A 246 11.96 23.96 -23.94
N GLU A 247 11.91 25.10 -24.63
CA GLU A 247 12.49 25.24 -25.98
C GLU A 247 13.99 24.96 -26.02
N LYS A 248 14.72 25.30 -24.96
CA LYS A 248 16.18 25.08 -24.84
C LYS A 248 16.50 23.61 -24.54
N PHE A 249 15.81 22.99 -23.57
CA PHE A 249 16.20 21.71 -23.01
C PHE A 249 15.40 20.52 -23.58
N ALA A 250 14.21 20.76 -24.11
CA ALA A 250 13.34 19.75 -24.71
C ALA A 250 12.60 20.34 -25.92
N PRO A 251 13.32 20.63 -27.04
CA PRO A 251 12.78 21.37 -28.17
C PRO A 251 11.62 20.65 -28.88
N GLU A 252 11.45 19.36 -28.68
CA GLU A 252 10.33 18.59 -29.22
C GLU A 252 9.01 18.82 -28.46
N LEU A 253 9.04 19.42 -27.25
CA LEU A 253 7.86 19.79 -26.52
C LEU A 253 7.19 21.02 -27.13
N ARG A 254 5.93 20.90 -27.55
CA ARG A 254 5.13 22.04 -27.98
C ARG A 254 4.60 22.77 -26.76
N VAL A 255 5.00 24.01 -26.55
CA VAL A 255 4.61 24.81 -25.38
C VAL A 255 3.65 25.92 -25.78
N ALA A 256 2.46 25.91 -25.21
CA ALA A 256 1.48 26.98 -25.35
C ALA A 256 1.30 27.72 -24.01
N ILE A 257 1.34 29.06 -24.01
CA ILE A 257 1.05 29.87 -22.83
C ILE A 257 -0.43 30.25 -22.87
N HIS A 258 -1.17 29.86 -21.83
CA HIS A 258 -2.59 30.18 -21.67
C HIS A 258 -2.78 31.23 -20.57
N HIS A 259 -2.60 32.51 -20.93
CA HIS A 259 -2.69 33.64 -20.00
C HIS A 259 -3.18 34.92 -20.67
N GLY A 260 -3.76 35.83 -19.88
CA GLY A 260 -4.17 37.17 -20.31
C GLY A 260 -5.57 37.26 -20.96
N PRO A 261 -5.91 38.43 -21.50
CA PRO A 261 -7.24 38.68 -22.10
C PRO A 261 -7.54 37.81 -23.33
N SER A 262 -6.50 37.37 -24.04
CA SER A 262 -6.60 36.52 -25.24
C SER A 262 -6.70 35.02 -24.94
N ARG A 263 -6.75 34.64 -23.66
CA ARG A 263 -6.93 33.24 -23.27
C ARG A 263 -8.26 32.71 -23.77
N THR A 264 -8.26 31.53 -24.37
CA THR A 264 -9.50 30.88 -24.76
C THR A 264 -10.19 30.23 -23.55
N GLY A 265 -11.50 30.39 -23.46
CA GLY A 265 -12.33 29.65 -22.49
C GLY A 265 -12.93 28.37 -23.08
N ARG A 266 -12.63 28.04 -24.34
CA ARG A 266 -13.23 26.93 -25.05
C ARG A 266 -12.31 25.70 -25.08
N TYR A 267 -12.76 24.61 -24.53
CA TYR A 267 -12.01 23.33 -24.47
C TYR A 267 -11.49 22.88 -25.86
N LYS A 268 -12.33 23.01 -26.92
CA LYS A 268 -11.94 22.65 -28.30
C LYS A 268 -10.76 23.47 -28.84
N GLU A 269 -10.62 24.71 -28.43
CA GLU A 269 -9.49 25.56 -28.82
C GLU A 269 -8.23 25.19 -28.07
N LEU A 270 -8.36 24.87 -26.75
CA LEU A 270 -7.25 24.33 -25.97
C LEU A 270 -6.74 23.00 -26.55
N GLN A 271 -7.63 22.09 -26.94
CA GLN A 271 -7.21 20.85 -27.62
C GLN A 271 -6.40 21.11 -28.89
N LYS A 272 -6.77 22.09 -29.72
CA LYS A 272 -6.00 22.44 -30.94
C LYS A 272 -4.61 23.01 -30.63
N MET A 273 -4.43 23.65 -29.48
CA MET A 273 -3.12 24.15 -29.05
C MET A 273 -2.21 23.03 -28.50
N MET A 274 -2.80 21.88 -28.10
CA MET A 274 -2.12 20.78 -27.45
C MET A 274 -1.78 19.61 -28.39
N LEU A 275 -2.33 19.58 -29.61
CA LEU A 275 -2.03 18.64 -30.70
C LEU A 275 -0.92 19.20 -31.58
#